data_e696637d2ac4af6db0b22118afdf91ac
#
_entry.id   e696637d2ac4af6db0b22118afdf91ac
#
_cell.length_a   1.000
_cell.length_b   1.000
_cell.length_c   1.000
_cell.angle_alpha   90.00
_cell.angle_beta   90.00
_cell.angle_gamma   90.00
#
_symmetry.space_group_name_H-M   'P 1'
#
loop_
_entity.id
_entity.type
_entity.pdbx_description
1 polymer ?
#
loop_
_entity_poly.entity_id
_entity_poly.type
_entity_poly.pdbx_seq_one_letter_code
_entity_poly.pdbx_strand_id
1 'polypeptide(L)'
;MEQTKETNAVESCHSDGPTVRKSHHSNEMKTNLVSRLNRIEGQIRGIKGLIEKDTYCDDVLNQIAAVQSALGSVGKLLLEGHMRSCIVERIQAGENEVIDELLVTVNKLMK
;
A
#
# COMPACT_ATOMS: atom_id res chain seq x y z
N MET A 1 -14.19 1.46 -9.97
CA MET A 1 -13.96 1.79 -10.12
C MET A 1 -13.54 2.29 -10.90
N GLU A 2 -13.42 2.59 -11.04
CA GLU A 2 -13.15 3.06 -11.73
C GLU A 2 -12.18 3.38 -12.13
N GLN A 3 -11.81 3.40 -12.21
CA GLN A 3 -11.08 3.73 -12.58
C GLN A 3 -10.31 4.09 -13.22
N THR A 4 -10.18 4.19 -13.47
CA THR A 4 -9.67 4.50 -14.04
C THR A 4 -9.15 5.01 -14.74
N LYS A 5 -9.08 5.52 -14.97
CA LYS A 5 -8.58 6.02 -15.61
C LYS A 5 -7.43 6.30 -15.70
N GLU A 6 -6.93 6.19 -15.66
CA GLU A 6 -6.02 6.32 -15.73
C GLU A 6 -5.22 6.54 -16.31
N THR A 7 -5.24 6.37 -16.43
CA THR A 7 -4.46 6.53 -17.14
C THR A 7 -3.81 7.66 -17.35
N ASN A 8 -3.93 8.43 -17.01
CA ASN A 8 -3.29 9.45 -17.11
C ASN A 8 -2.00 9.43 -16.56
N ALA A 9 -1.11 8.73 -17.05
CA ALA A 9 0.23 8.63 -16.61
C ALA A 9 0.97 9.92 -16.66
N VAL A 10 0.43 10.85 -17.38
CA VAL A 10 1.12 12.13 -17.48
C VAL A 10 0.93 13.01 -16.29
N GLU A 11 0.00 12.68 -15.42
CA GLU A 11 -0.17 13.50 -14.25
C GLU A 11 0.93 13.26 -13.25
N SER A 12 1.46 14.30 -12.68
CA SER A 12 2.45 14.14 -11.63
C SER A 12 1.78 14.18 -10.28
N CYS A 13 2.47 13.66 -9.30
CA CYS A 13 1.91 13.58 -7.96
C CYS A 13 1.70 14.94 -7.33
N HIS A 14 2.41 15.95 -7.79
CA HIS A 14 2.26 17.28 -7.20
C HIS A 14 1.49 18.23 -8.09
N SER A 15 0.90 17.73 -9.16
CA SER A 15 0.14 18.60 -10.05
C SER A 15 -1.32 18.72 -9.65
N ASP A 16 -1.72 17.97 -8.66
CA ASP A 16 -3.10 17.97 -8.23
C ASP A 16 -3.46 19.24 -7.51
N GLY A 17 -4.73 19.50 -7.43
CA GLY A 17 -5.23 20.62 -6.68
C GLY A 17 -4.91 20.50 -5.20
N PRO A 18 -5.20 21.53 -4.44
CA PRO A 18 -4.80 21.56 -3.04
C PRO A 18 -5.48 20.53 -2.16
N THR A 19 -6.63 20.00 -2.57
CA THR A 19 -7.38 19.09 -1.73
C THR A 19 -7.26 17.63 -2.13
N VAL A 20 -6.68 17.36 -3.29
CA VAL A 20 -6.62 15.99 -3.79
C VAL A 20 -5.19 15.63 -4.11
N ARG A 21 -4.74 14.55 -3.49
CA ARG A 21 -3.41 14.04 -3.75
C ARG A 21 -3.56 12.62 -4.25
N LYS A 22 -2.88 12.31 -5.33
CA LYS A 22 -2.99 11.01 -5.96
C LYS A 22 -1.63 10.37 -6.10
N SER A 23 -1.63 9.06 -6.06
CA SER A 23 -0.46 8.27 -6.39
C SER A 23 -0.62 7.79 -7.82
N HIS A 24 0.49 7.68 -8.51
CA HIS A 24 0.47 7.23 -9.89
C HIS A 24 1.18 5.90 -9.99
N HIS A 25 0.43 4.86 -10.22
CA HIS A 25 0.96 3.51 -10.37
C HIS A 25 0.44 2.94 -11.67
N SER A 26 1.24 2.10 -12.30
CA SER A 26 0.82 1.44 -13.53
C SER A 26 -0.36 0.52 -13.26
N ASN A 27 -1.09 0.18 -14.32
CA ASN A 27 -2.18 -0.77 -14.18
C ASN A 27 -1.69 -2.12 -13.71
N GLU A 28 -0.50 -2.52 -14.13
CA GLU A 28 0.10 -3.77 -13.65
C GLU A 28 0.32 -3.73 -12.15
N MET A 29 0.85 -2.63 -11.66
CA MET A 29 1.10 -2.48 -10.24
C MET A 29 -0.22 -2.52 -9.47
N LYS A 30 -1.23 -1.81 -9.95
CA LYS A 30 -2.54 -1.79 -9.30
C LYS A 30 -3.12 -3.19 -9.23
N THR A 31 -3.06 -3.92 -10.35
CA THR A 31 -3.59 -5.28 -10.40
C THR A 31 -2.86 -6.19 -9.42
N ASN A 32 -1.55 -6.05 -9.37
CA ASN A 32 -0.73 -6.84 -8.45
C ASN A 32 -1.12 -6.57 -7.00
N LEU A 33 -1.20 -5.28 -6.64
CA LEU A 33 -1.52 -4.90 -5.27
C LEU A 33 -2.93 -5.36 -4.87
N VAL A 34 -3.90 -5.17 -5.75
CA VAL A 34 -5.27 -5.57 -5.45
C VAL A 34 -5.37 -7.08 -5.33
N SER A 35 -4.66 -7.82 -6.17
CA SER A 35 -4.67 -9.27 -6.10
C SER A 35 -4.13 -9.75 -4.76
N ARG A 36 -3.04 -9.14 -4.29
CA ARG A 36 -2.46 -9.48 -2.98
C ARG A 36 -3.42 -9.15 -1.86
N LEU A 37 -4.09 -8.01 -1.95
CA LEU A 37 -5.05 -7.61 -0.92
C LEU A 37 -6.27 -8.52 -0.90
N ASN A 38 -6.70 -8.98 -2.07
CA ASN A 38 -7.82 -9.94 -2.12
C ASN A 38 -7.46 -11.23 -1.41
N ARG A 39 -6.21 -11.68 -1.55
CA ARG A 39 -5.76 -12.86 -0.86
C ARG A 39 -5.74 -12.63 0.65
N ILE A 40 -5.27 -11.45 1.06
CA ILE A 40 -5.24 -11.10 2.47
C ILE A 40 -6.64 -11.04 3.05
N GLU A 41 -7.60 -10.51 2.29
CA GLU A 41 -8.99 -10.51 2.72
C GLU A 41 -9.47 -11.92 3.02
N GLY A 42 -9.13 -12.86 2.13
CA GLY A 42 -9.51 -14.25 2.35
C GLY A 42 -8.86 -14.82 3.59
N GLN A 43 -7.60 -14.47 3.83
CA GLN A 43 -6.91 -14.93 5.03
C GLN A 43 -7.55 -14.36 6.29
N ILE A 44 -7.99 -13.11 6.24
CA ILE A 44 -8.68 -12.53 7.40
C ILE A 44 -9.99 -13.25 7.68
N ARG A 45 -10.74 -13.57 6.64
CA ARG A 45 -11.97 -14.35 6.82
C ARG A 45 -11.67 -15.70 7.43
N GLY A 46 -10.56 -16.32 7.01
CA GLY A 46 -10.14 -17.58 7.59
C GLY A 46 -9.83 -17.46 9.08
N ILE A 47 -9.18 -16.36 9.46
CA ILE A 47 -8.87 -16.12 10.87
C ILE A 47 -10.15 -15.99 11.69
N LYS A 48 -11.13 -15.27 11.17
CA LYS A 48 -12.41 -15.15 11.86
C LYS A 48 -13.03 -16.54 12.10
N GLY A 49 -12.97 -17.39 11.08
CA GLY A 49 -13.49 -18.75 11.24
C GLY A 49 -12.77 -19.55 12.30
N LEU A 50 -11.45 -19.39 12.36
CA LEU A 50 -10.68 -20.09 13.37
C LEU A 50 -11.09 -19.64 14.77
N ILE A 51 -11.29 -18.35 14.94
CA ILE A 51 -11.69 -17.81 16.24
C ILE A 51 -13.08 -18.32 16.61
N GLU A 52 -13.99 -18.36 15.65
CA GLU A 52 -15.34 -18.83 15.92
C GLU A 52 -15.40 -20.31 16.30
N LYS A 53 -14.43 -21.08 15.82
CA LYS A 53 -14.37 -22.49 16.13
C LYS A 53 -13.53 -22.80 17.35
N ASP A 54 -13.08 -21.78 18.05
CA ASP A 54 -12.25 -21.94 19.24
C ASP A 54 -10.97 -22.71 18.97
N THR A 55 -10.36 -22.42 17.82
CA THR A 55 -9.11 -23.05 17.44
C THR A 55 -8.01 -22.64 18.43
N TYR A 56 -7.05 -23.53 18.59
CA TYR A 56 -5.94 -23.31 19.51
C TYR A 56 -5.24 -21.97 19.22
N CYS A 57 -4.97 -21.19 20.26
CA CYS A 57 -4.49 -19.83 20.11
C CYS A 57 -3.22 -19.68 19.29
N ASP A 58 -2.26 -20.60 19.48
CA ASP A 58 -1.03 -20.50 18.72
C ASP A 58 -1.26 -20.59 17.22
N ASP A 59 -2.20 -21.43 16.81
CA ASP A 59 -2.50 -21.56 15.39
C ASP A 59 -3.12 -20.28 14.85
N VAL A 60 -4.00 -19.67 15.63
CA VAL A 60 -4.62 -18.40 15.21
C VAL A 60 -3.56 -17.30 15.13
N LEU A 61 -2.71 -17.23 16.14
CA LEU A 61 -1.66 -16.20 16.16
C LEU A 61 -0.67 -16.37 15.02
N ASN A 62 -0.36 -17.60 14.64
CA ASN A 62 0.50 -17.84 13.50
C ASN A 62 -0.12 -17.35 12.20
N GLN A 63 -1.44 -17.50 12.07
CA GLN A 63 -2.13 -16.99 10.90
C GLN A 63 -2.13 -15.47 10.88
N ILE A 64 -2.29 -14.85 12.04
CA ILE A 64 -2.23 -13.39 12.14
C ILE A 64 -0.84 -12.90 11.73
N ALA A 65 0.20 -13.57 12.22
CA ALA A 65 1.56 -13.19 11.84
C ALA A 65 1.77 -13.28 10.33
N ALA A 66 1.21 -14.31 9.70
CA ALA A 66 1.32 -14.45 8.26
C ALA A 66 0.62 -13.30 7.53
N VAL A 67 -0.54 -12.90 8.00
CA VAL A 67 -1.27 -11.78 7.39
C VAL A 67 -0.50 -10.47 7.57
N GLN A 68 0.07 -10.26 8.74
CA GLN A 68 0.88 -9.06 8.99
C GLN A 68 2.06 -9.01 8.04
N SER A 69 2.72 -10.15 7.82
CA SER A 69 3.84 -10.22 6.91
C SER A 69 3.42 -9.93 5.48
N ALA A 70 2.29 -10.51 5.06
CA ALA A 70 1.77 -10.28 3.71
C ALA A 70 1.39 -8.82 3.50
N LEU A 71 0.76 -8.22 4.50
CA LEU A 71 0.38 -6.82 4.40
C LEU A 71 1.61 -5.92 4.37
N GLY A 72 2.64 -6.27 5.14
CA GLY A 72 3.89 -5.56 5.09
C GLY A 72 4.52 -5.56 3.71
N SER A 73 4.42 -6.70 3.02
CA SER A 73 4.94 -6.80 1.65
C SER A 73 4.18 -5.88 0.70
N VAL A 74 2.86 -5.79 0.87
CA VAL A 74 2.06 -4.86 0.06
C VAL A 74 2.52 -3.43 0.34
N GLY A 75 2.74 -3.09 1.61
CA GLY A 75 3.21 -1.77 1.96
C GLY A 75 4.55 -1.43 1.33
N LYS A 76 5.48 -2.39 1.33
CA LYS A 76 6.79 -2.16 0.72
C LYS A 76 6.68 -1.94 -0.77
N LEU A 77 5.87 -2.73 -1.45
CA LEU A 77 5.69 -2.57 -2.89
C LEU A 77 5.10 -1.22 -3.22
N LEU A 78 4.09 -0.82 -2.44
CA LEU A 78 3.44 0.47 -2.65
C LEU A 78 4.42 1.60 -2.41
N LEU A 79 5.20 1.52 -1.33
CA LEU A 79 6.19 2.53 -1.01
C LEU A 79 7.24 2.64 -2.10
N GLU A 80 7.72 1.50 -2.58
CA GLU A 80 8.71 1.49 -3.64
C GLU A 80 8.20 2.18 -4.89
N GLY A 81 6.96 1.86 -5.29
CA GLY A 81 6.37 2.51 -6.45
C GLY A 81 6.18 4.00 -6.24
N HIS A 82 5.79 4.39 -5.05
CA HIS A 82 5.61 5.80 -4.70
C HIS A 82 6.94 6.55 -4.79
N MET A 83 8.01 5.94 -4.27
CA MET A 83 9.32 6.57 -4.33
C MET A 83 9.78 6.78 -5.77
N ARG A 84 9.56 5.77 -6.61
CA ARG A 84 10.02 5.86 -7.99
C ARG A 84 9.23 6.86 -8.81
N SER A 85 7.94 6.97 -8.56
CA SER A 85 7.10 7.79 -9.42
C SER A 85 6.84 9.19 -8.86
N CYS A 86 6.64 9.31 -7.56
CA CYS A 86 6.23 10.58 -6.98
C CYS A 86 7.34 11.30 -6.22
N ILE A 87 8.08 10.55 -5.42
CA ILE A 87 9.07 11.17 -4.53
C ILE A 87 10.21 11.77 -5.34
N VAL A 88 10.71 11.00 -6.30
CA VAL A 88 11.82 11.48 -7.13
C VAL A 88 11.41 12.74 -7.88
N GLU A 89 10.19 12.72 -8.42
CA GLU A 89 9.69 13.85 -9.19
C GLU A 89 9.59 15.11 -8.32
N ARG A 90 9.09 14.96 -7.12
CA ARG A 90 8.94 16.10 -6.22
C ARG A 90 10.30 16.64 -5.78
N ILE A 91 11.27 15.76 -5.55
CA ILE A 91 12.61 16.19 -5.19
C ILE A 91 13.22 16.99 -6.35
N GLN A 92 13.05 16.52 -7.57
CA GLN A 92 13.57 17.21 -8.74
C GLN A 92 12.90 18.56 -8.93
N ALA A 93 11.67 18.70 -8.47
CA ALA A 93 10.96 19.97 -8.54
C ALA A 93 11.30 20.90 -7.40
N GLY A 94 12.18 20.50 -6.50
CA GLY A 94 12.59 21.35 -5.40
C GLY A 94 11.71 21.28 -4.17
N GLU A 95 10.78 20.33 -4.12
CA GLU A 95 9.87 20.18 -3.00
C GLU A 95 10.50 19.28 -1.96
N ASN A 96 11.45 19.79 -1.22
CA ASN A 96 12.23 18.99 -0.30
C ASN A 96 11.47 18.51 0.91
N GLU A 97 10.34 19.11 1.21
CA GLU A 97 9.53 18.64 2.34
C GLU A 97 8.97 17.25 2.11
N VAL A 98 9.03 16.74 0.89
CA VAL A 98 8.60 15.37 0.62
C VAL A 98 9.45 14.37 1.38
N ILE A 99 10.71 14.72 1.68
CA ILE A 99 11.58 13.84 2.43
C ILE A 99 11.05 13.64 3.84
N ASP A 100 10.59 14.72 4.46
CA ASP A 100 10.01 14.61 5.80
C ASP A 100 8.74 13.78 5.78
N GLU A 101 7.91 13.96 4.76
CA GLU A 101 6.70 13.15 4.61
C GLU A 101 7.05 11.68 4.49
N LEU A 102 8.08 11.38 3.72
CA LEU A 102 8.52 10.02 3.51
C LEU A 102 8.99 9.38 4.81
N LEU A 103 9.75 10.13 5.60
CA LEU A 103 10.25 9.62 6.87
C LEU A 103 9.11 9.28 7.82
N VAL A 104 8.08 10.14 7.85
CA VAL A 104 6.91 9.86 8.69
C VAL A 104 6.23 8.57 8.24
N THR A 105 6.07 8.41 6.93
CA THR A 105 5.43 7.22 6.38
C THR A 105 6.23 5.95 6.68
N VAL A 106 7.55 6.02 6.49
CA VAL A 106 8.40 4.87 6.75
C VAL A 106 8.33 4.46 8.21
N ASN A 107 8.32 5.45 9.11
CA ASN A 107 8.21 5.15 10.53
C ASN A 107 6.92 4.42 10.86
N LYS A 108 5.82 4.79 10.21
CA LYS A 108 4.55 4.10 10.43
C LYS A 108 4.60 2.66 9.96
N LEU A 109 5.28 2.42 8.84
CA LEU A 109 5.37 1.07 8.29
C LEU A 109 6.25 0.15 9.13
N MET A 110 7.25 0.73 9.77
CA MET A 110 8.26 -0.06 10.47
C MET A 110 7.97 -0.25 11.95
N LYS A 111 6.83 0.17 12.40
CA LYS A 111 6.48 0.01 13.81
C LYS A 111 6.26 -1.42 14.22
#